data_658202c1fd80d4c61e9eaed222169719
#
_entry.id   658202c1fd80d4c61e9eaed222169719
#
_cell.length_a   1.000
_cell.length_b   1.000
_cell.length_c   1.000
_cell.angle_alpha   90.00
_cell.angle_beta   90.00
_cell.angle_gamma   90.00
#
_symmetry.space_group_name_H-M   'P 1'
#
loop_
_entity.id
_entity.type
_entity.pdbx_description
1 polymer ?
#
loop_
_entity_poly.entity_id
_entity_poly.type
_entity_poly.pdbx_seq_one_letter_code
_entity_poly.pdbx_strand_id
1 'polypeptide(L)'
;MSTATTQPASAYLQSLLAGQPRQAASQQAWLNQLRSCALETVSELTVPTTRDEEWRFTDISLLTKISLQPAHTAINLTSADIQRFSIEEAGTRLVFVDGVYAPRLSTVAASGITVSNLASELANKLGKNTDVIKQHLGQHAAIKDNVFAALNTAFLHDAALVMVPPNAAVTTPVHLLFIATQKDVVSYPRTLVLADNGCSVTVIEDYVSLQDEAYFTNAVTEFVLADNAHVNHIRVQREGAKAFHIANCAAILSRASNYQSVSVAIGARISRYNLNVKMAEGAECSADGLALISARQLADTHTCIDHAQPHGTSRQLHKCIVGGAAHAVFNGKIMVRHGAQKTDSQQSNRTLLLTEKAHVDTKPQLEIFADDVKCTHGATIGQLDSEEVFYLQSRGLSETVARNMLTYAFGAEVIERIPVASLKRSLEQTVLEQTSTQL
;
A
#
# COMPACT_ATOMS: atom_id res chain seq x y z
N MET A 1 -17.92 -21.91 35.17
CA MET A 1 -18.00 -20.45 35.08
C MET A 1 -16.65 -19.97 34.60
N SER A 2 -16.51 -19.75 33.29
CA SER A 2 -15.26 -19.26 32.68
C SER A 2 -15.31 -17.73 32.72
N THR A 3 -14.47 -17.14 33.55
CA THR A 3 -14.23 -15.70 33.55
C THR A 3 -13.55 -15.37 32.23
N ALA A 4 -14.30 -14.86 31.27
CA ALA A 4 -13.75 -14.27 30.06
C ALA A 4 -12.88 -13.07 30.48
N THR A 5 -11.57 -13.27 30.50
CA THR A 5 -10.59 -12.20 30.61
C THR A 5 -10.76 -11.32 29.38
N THR A 6 -11.29 -10.13 29.55
CA THR A 6 -11.36 -9.08 28.52
C THR A 6 -9.96 -8.92 27.95
N GLN A 7 -9.78 -9.26 26.68
CA GLN A 7 -8.45 -9.25 26.04
C GLN A 7 -7.94 -7.81 25.94
N PRO A 8 -6.63 -7.56 26.18
CA PRO A 8 -6.02 -6.23 26.04
C PRO A 8 -6.30 -5.55 24.71
N ALA A 9 -6.49 -6.34 23.66
CA ALA A 9 -6.83 -5.88 22.30
C ALA A 9 -8.16 -5.13 22.23
N SER A 10 -9.18 -5.50 22.98
CA SER A 10 -10.46 -4.76 23.02
C SER A 10 -10.31 -3.38 23.67
N ALA A 11 -9.44 -3.22 24.64
CA ALA A 11 -9.17 -1.96 25.30
C ALA A 11 -8.47 -0.96 24.34
N TYR A 12 -7.55 -1.43 23.50
CA TYR A 12 -6.91 -0.59 22.49
C TYR A 12 -7.92 -0.05 21.46
N LEU A 13 -8.78 -0.91 20.92
CA LEU A 13 -9.84 -0.48 20.00
C LEU A 13 -10.78 0.52 20.66
N GLN A 14 -11.19 0.28 21.92
CA GLN A 14 -12.02 1.22 22.66
C GLN A 14 -11.34 2.57 22.86
N SER A 15 -10.03 2.61 23.09
CA SER A 15 -9.27 3.87 23.19
C SER A 15 -9.26 4.64 21.87
N LEU A 16 -9.10 3.97 20.75
CA LEU A 16 -9.17 4.58 19.42
C LEU A 16 -10.59 5.13 19.15
N LEU A 17 -11.62 4.36 19.51
CA LEU A 17 -13.03 4.77 19.34
C LEU A 17 -13.39 5.95 20.23
N ALA A 18 -12.92 5.98 21.48
CA ALA A 18 -13.20 7.05 22.44
C ALA A 18 -12.48 8.37 22.13
N GLY A 19 -11.28 8.30 21.54
CA GLY A 19 -10.47 9.46 21.15
C GLY A 19 -11.01 10.22 19.95
N GLN A 20 -11.96 9.66 19.22
CA GLN A 20 -12.49 10.29 18.03
C GLN A 20 -13.40 11.49 18.36
N PRO A 21 -13.18 12.67 17.74
CA PRO A 21 -14.18 13.72 17.80
C PRO A 21 -15.48 13.15 17.23
N ARG A 22 -16.61 13.42 17.88
CA ARG A 22 -17.91 13.14 17.28
C ARG A 22 -17.94 13.80 15.92
N GLN A 23 -17.76 13.01 14.87
CA GLN A 23 -17.79 13.53 13.52
C GLN A 23 -19.12 14.23 13.31
N ALA A 24 -19.07 15.46 12.80
CA ALA A 24 -20.28 16.11 12.32
C ALA A 24 -20.93 15.17 11.30
N ALA A 25 -22.21 14.86 11.49
CA ALA A 25 -22.94 14.02 10.55
C ALA A 25 -22.80 14.62 9.15
N SER A 26 -22.36 13.82 8.18
CA SER A 26 -22.34 14.24 6.80
C SER A 26 -23.77 14.55 6.35
N GLN A 27 -23.94 15.53 5.47
CA GLN A 27 -25.23 15.77 4.80
C GLN A 27 -25.63 14.56 3.93
N GLN A 28 -24.70 13.67 3.62
CA GLN A 28 -24.91 12.45 2.84
C GLN A 28 -25.26 11.29 3.77
N ALA A 29 -26.54 10.91 3.81
CA ALA A 29 -27.05 9.83 4.66
C ALA A 29 -26.34 8.48 4.42
N TRP A 30 -26.00 8.16 3.15
CA TRP A 30 -25.30 6.94 2.79
C TRP A 30 -23.91 6.84 3.42
N LEU A 31 -23.17 7.96 3.52
CA LEU A 31 -21.83 7.99 4.12
C LEU A 31 -21.91 7.78 5.63
N ASN A 32 -22.93 8.33 6.28
CA ASN A 32 -23.19 8.09 7.70
C ASN A 32 -23.54 6.63 7.95
N GLN A 33 -24.35 6.03 7.08
CA GLN A 33 -24.70 4.60 7.16
C GLN A 33 -23.45 3.70 6.97
N LEU A 34 -22.60 4.01 5.98
CA LEU A 34 -21.34 3.29 5.76
C LEU A 34 -20.45 3.32 7.00
N ARG A 35 -20.29 4.49 7.62
CA ARG A 35 -19.50 4.66 8.86
C ARG A 35 -20.11 3.89 10.03
N SER A 36 -21.44 3.94 10.21
CA SER A 36 -22.13 3.24 11.29
C SER A 36 -21.98 1.72 11.16
N CYS A 37 -22.17 1.19 9.97
CA CYS A 37 -21.97 -0.24 9.70
C CYS A 37 -20.53 -0.67 9.99
N ALA A 38 -19.55 0.14 9.60
CA ALA A 38 -18.15 -0.12 9.90
C ALA A 38 -17.84 -0.05 11.40
N LEU A 39 -18.44 0.88 12.15
CA LEU A 39 -18.31 0.95 13.61
C LEU A 39 -18.88 -0.28 14.30
N GLU A 40 -20.04 -0.78 13.85
CA GLU A 40 -20.63 -2.02 14.33
C GLU A 40 -19.65 -3.19 14.09
N THR A 41 -19.10 -3.28 12.87
CA THR A 41 -18.10 -4.29 12.52
C THR A 41 -16.86 -4.20 13.42
N VAL A 42 -16.33 -3.00 13.69
CA VAL A 42 -15.18 -2.82 14.61
C VAL A 42 -15.51 -3.35 16.01
N SER A 43 -16.75 -3.18 16.48
CA SER A 43 -17.16 -3.66 17.82
C SER A 43 -17.18 -5.19 17.93
N GLU A 44 -17.31 -5.90 16.81
CA GLU A 44 -17.33 -7.37 16.75
C GLU A 44 -15.91 -7.96 16.53
N LEU A 45 -14.95 -7.15 16.08
CA LEU A 45 -13.61 -7.58 15.76
C LEU A 45 -12.62 -7.35 16.91
N THR A 46 -11.52 -8.06 16.85
CA THR A 46 -10.36 -7.89 17.76
C THR A 46 -9.13 -7.47 16.98
N VAL A 47 -8.18 -6.82 17.66
CA VAL A 47 -6.84 -6.59 17.08
C VAL A 47 -6.16 -7.94 16.88
N PRO A 48 -5.66 -8.25 15.69
CA PRO A 48 -5.05 -9.53 15.41
C PRO A 48 -3.73 -9.70 16.18
N THR A 49 -3.40 -10.96 16.41
CA THR A 49 -2.19 -11.40 17.10
C THR A 49 -1.46 -12.45 16.27
N THR A 50 -0.28 -12.84 16.68
CA THR A 50 0.48 -13.93 16.04
C THR A 50 -0.19 -15.32 16.13
N ARG A 51 -1.37 -15.44 16.78
CA ARG A 51 -2.19 -16.65 16.78
C ARG A 51 -3.12 -16.71 15.58
N ASP A 52 -3.38 -15.56 14.96
CA ASP A 52 -4.20 -15.45 13.75
C ASP A 52 -3.32 -15.81 12.54
N GLU A 53 -3.78 -16.70 11.67
CA GLU A 53 -2.98 -17.25 10.58
C GLU A 53 -2.36 -16.17 9.69
N GLU A 54 -3.13 -15.16 9.32
CA GLU A 54 -2.69 -14.06 8.46
C GLU A 54 -1.72 -13.09 9.17
N TRP A 55 -1.55 -13.21 10.49
CA TRP A 55 -0.67 -12.38 11.32
C TRP A 55 0.42 -13.17 12.03
N ARG A 56 0.56 -14.46 11.71
CA ARG A 56 1.46 -15.39 12.40
C ARG A 56 2.90 -14.88 12.53
N PHE A 57 3.38 -14.17 11.51
CA PHE A 57 4.75 -13.66 11.45
C PHE A 57 4.85 -12.16 11.77
N THR A 58 3.73 -11.51 12.10
CA THR A 58 3.65 -10.05 12.26
C THR A 58 3.07 -9.69 13.62
N ASP A 59 3.97 -9.48 14.59
CA ASP A 59 3.60 -9.04 15.93
C ASP A 59 3.40 -7.52 15.97
N ILE A 60 2.17 -7.09 16.13
CA ILE A 60 1.79 -5.67 16.26
C ILE A 60 1.56 -5.23 17.72
N SER A 61 1.99 -6.03 18.70
CA SER A 61 1.83 -5.72 20.13
C SER A 61 2.49 -4.38 20.53
N LEU A 62 3.50 -3.92 19.78
CA LEU A 62 4.11 -2.61 20.00
C LEU A 62 3.14 -1.46 19.64
N LEU A 63 2.35 -1.60 18.60
CA LEU A 63 1.32 -0.64 18.20
C LEU A 63 0.26 -0.51 19.30
N THR A 64 -0.21 -1.62 19.86
CA THR A 64 -1.27 -1.62 20.88
C THR A 64 -0.85 -1.03 22.23
N LYS A 65 0.44 -0.76 22.43
CA LYS A 65 0.97 -0.11 23.65
C LYS A 65 1.05 1.41 23.54
N ILE A 66 0.85 1.96 22.35
CA ILE A 66 0.91 3.41 22.12
C ILE A 66 -0.49 4.00 22.30
N SER A 67 -0.57 5.07 23.09
CA SER A 67 -1.80 5.85 23.22
C SER A 67 -1.88 6.81 22.03
N LEU A 68 -2.68 6.45 21.04
CA LEU A 68 -2.86 7.24 19.83
C LEU A 68 -4.15 8.06 19.88
N GLN A 69 -4.08 9.25 19.33
CA GLN A 69 -5.24 10.13 19.16
C GLN A 69 -5.40 10.51 17.67
N PRO A 70 -6.61 10.82 17.21
CA PRO A 70 -6.78 11.37 15.88
C PRO A 70 -6.04 12.69 15.74
N ALA A 71 -5.51 12.97 14.57
CA ALA A 71 -4.94 14.28 14.27
C ALA A 71 -6.05 15.34 14.30
N HIS A 72 -5.91 16.35 15.14
CA HIS A 72 -6.96 17.37 15.35
C HIS A 72 -6.74 18.65 14.55
N THR A 73 -5.51 18.94 14.15
CA THR A 73 -5.17 20.17 13.44
C THR A 73 -4.07 19.90 12.43
N ALA A 74 -4.29 20.28 11.17
CA ALA A 74 -3.22 20.28 10.19
C ALA A 74 -2.16 21.32 10.62
N ILE A 75 -0.91 20.89 10.73
CA ILE A 75 0.22 21.81 10.89
C ILE A 75 0.33 22.64 9.62
N ASN A 76 0.57 23.94 9.73
CA ASN A 76 0.77 24.81 8.58
C ASN A 76 2.13 24.51 7.94
N LEU A 77 2.12 23.64 6.94
CA LEU A 77 3.27 23.39 6.08
C LEU A 77 3.29 24.39 4.92
N THR A 78 4.49 24.66 4.45
CA THR A 78 4.75 25.45 3.23
C THR A 78 5.14 24.55 2.07
N SER A 79 5.11 25.07 0.85
CA SER A 79 5.59 24.32 -0.33
C SER A 79 7.07 23.94 -0.22
N ALA A 80 7.88 24.72 0.50
CA ALA A 80 9.29 24.41 0.74
C ALA A 80 9.48 23.14 1.60
N ASP A 81 8.61 22.92 2.60
CA ASP A 81 8.70 21.75 3.49
C ASP A 81 8.49 20.42 2.76
N ILE A 82 7.73 20.46 1.67
CA ILE A 82 7.36 19.27 0.89
C ILE A 82 8.11 19.15 -0.45
N GLN A 83 9.00 20.10 -0.77
CA GLN A 83 9.71 20.17 -2.05
C GLN A 83 10.50 18.87 -2.34
N ARG A 84 11.12 18.29 -1.32
CA ARG A 84 11.89 17.04 -1.43
C ARG A 84 11.07 15.82 -1.87
N PHE A 85 9.74 15.88 -1.77
CA PHE A 85 8.82 14.83 -2.21
C PHE A 85 8.17 15.14 -3.56
N SER A 86 8.60 16.20 -4.23
CA SER A 86 8.06 16.55 -5.55
C SER A 86 8.47 15.54 -6.61
N ILE A 87 7.52 15.20 -7.47
CA ILE A 87 7.71 14.36 -8.65
C ILE A 87 7.62 15.26 -9.87
N GLU A 88 8.69 15.34 -10.64
CA GLU A 88 8.85 16.29 -11.75
C GLU A 88 7.75 16.13 -12.82
N GLU A 89 7.38 14.86 -13.10
CA GLU A 89 6.41 14.51 -14.14
C GLU A 89 4.95 14.68 -13.68
N ALA A 90 4.70 14.83 -12.35
CA ALA A 90 3.35 14.91 -11.83
C ALA A 90 2.72 16.29 -12.06
N GLY A 91 1.81 16.38 -13.01
CA GLY A 91 1.03 17.61 -13.27
C GLY A 91 -0.06 17.86 -12.21
N THR A 92 -0.50 16.82 -11.52
CA THR A 92 -1.53 16.87 -10.49
C THR A 92 -0.99 16.24 -9.20
N ARG A 93 -1.15 16.97 -8.08
CA ARG A 93 -0.78 16.50 -6.77
C ARG A 93 -1.86 16.85 -5.74
N LEU A 94 -2.41 15.84 -5.05
CA LEU A 94 -3.21 16.05 -3.84
C LEU A 94 -2.34 15.79 -2.62
N VAL A 95 -2.39 16.68 -1.63
CA VAL A 95 -1.64 16.58 -0.39
C VAL A 95 -2.60 16.43 0.79
N PHE A 96 -2.33 15.43 1.62
CA PHE A 96 -3.01 15.22 2.89
C PHE A 96 -1.97 15.28 4.01
N VAL A 97 -2.21 16.11 5.01
CA VAL A 97 -1.33 16.25 6.18
C VAL A 97 -2.07 15.66 7.38
N ASP A 98 -1.49 14.64 8.01
CA ASP A 98 -2.09 13.88 9.11
C ASP A 98 -3.54 13.42 8.81
N GLY A 99 -3.80 13.05 7.54
CA GLY A 99 -5.12 12.62 7.06
C GLY A 99 -6.08 13.74 6.67
N VAL A 100 -5.68 15.01 6.76
CA VAL A 100 -6.51 16.18 6.39
C VAL A 100 -6.04 16.75 5.05
N TYR A 101 -6.97 16.98 4.14
CA TYR A 101 -6.67 17.58 2.82
C TYR A 101 -6.08 18.99 2.97
N ALA A 102 -4.97 19.24 2.29
CA ALA A 102 -4.23 20.50 2.31
C ALA A 102 -4.29 21.21 0.94
N PRO A 103 -5.36 21.99 0.65
CA PRO A 103 -5.57 22.59 -0.67
C PRO A 103 -4.45 23.56 -1.09
N ARG A 104 -3.81 24.24 -0.13
CA ARG A 104 -2.70 25.20 -0.41
C ARG A 104 -1.41 24.50 -0.89
N LEU A 105 -1.26 23.21 -0.58
CA LEU A 105 -0.13 22.38 -0.98
C LEU A 105 -0.44 21.51 -2.19
N SER A 106 -1.73 21.43 -2.55
CA SER A 106 -2.23 20.65 -3.67
C SER A 106 -2.23 21.45 -4.96
N THR A 107 -2.00 20.76 -6.07
CA THR A 107 -2.07 21.31 -7.42
C THR A 107 -2.91 20.38 -8.26
N VAL A 108 -3.95 20.88 -8.90
CA VAL A 108 -4.79 20.09 -9.83
C VAL A 108 -4.71 20.71 -11.20
N ALA A 109 -4.07 20.00 -12.13
CA ALA A 109 -4.00 20.43 -13.53
C ALA A 109 -5.34 20.18 -14.24
N ALA A 110 -5.66 21.01 -15.22
CA ALA A 110 -6.80 20.78 -16.11
C ALA A 110 -6.46 19.65 -17.10
N SER A 111 -6.80 18.40 -16.73
CA SER A 111 -6.39 17.20 -17.46
C SER A 111 -7.55 16.38 -18.03
N GLY A 112 -8.78 16.90 -17.99
CA GLY A 112 -9.96 16.15 -18.45
C GLY A 112 -10.39 15.00 -17.52
N ILE A 113 -9.69 14.81 -16.39
CA ILE A 113 -10.04 13.85 -15.33
C ILE A 113 -10.47 14.57 -14.06
N THR A 114 -11.21 13.90 -13.19
CA THR A 114 -11.53 14.43 -11.87
C THR A 114 -10.51 13.95 -10.87
N VAL A 115 -9.73 14.87 -10.29
CA VAL A 115 -8.85 14.61 -9.14
C VAL A 115 -9.21 15.60 -8.06
N SER A 116 -9.74 15.11 -6.96
CA SER A 116 -10.35 15.92 -5.91
C SER A 116 -10.32 15.18 -4.57
N ASN A 117 -10.72 15.85 -3.50
CA ASN A 117 -11.04 15.17 -2.24
C ASN A 117 -12.55 14.96 -2.09
N LEU A 118 -12.94 13.98 -1.30
CA LEU A 118 -14.34 13.59 -1.10
C LEU A 118 -15.20 14.75 -0.61
N ALA A 119 -14.71 15.53 0.36
CA ALA A 119 -15.46 16.65 0.91
C ALA A 119 -15.82 17.70 -0.15
N SER A 120 -14.89 18.01 -1.06
CA SER A 120 -15.12 18.94 -2.17
C SER A 120 -16.14 18.40 -3.19
N GLU A 121 -16.05 17.10 -3.54
CA GLU A 121 -17.00 16.48 -4.46
C GLU A 121 -18.43 16.44 -3.89
N LEU A 122 -18.56 16.11 -2.60
CA LEU A 122 -19.87 16.08 -1.95
C LEU A 122 -20.48 17.47 -1.73
N ALA A 123 -19.65 18.52 -1.65
CA ALA A 123 -20.10 19.90 -1.57
C ALA A 123 -20.55 20.46 -2.94
N ASN A 124 -20.15 19.82 -4.04
CA ASN A 124 -20.51 20.25 -5.39
C ASN A 124 -21.98 19.99 -5.68
N LYS A 125 -22.79 21.04 -5.72
CA LYS A 125 -24.25 20.97 -5.92
C LYS A 125 -24.65 20.38 -7.29
N LEU A 126 -23.76 20.32 -8.26
CA LEU A 126 -23.99 19.67 -9.56
C LEU A 126 -23.93 18.14 -9.50
N GLY A 127 -23.41 17.57 -8.43
CA GLY A 127 -23.58 16.19 -7.96
C GLY A 127 -23.32 15.04 -8.92
N LYS A 128 -22.76 15.29 -10.11
CA LYS A 128 -22.62 14.27 -11.17
C LYS A 128 -21.85 13.03 -10.75
N ASN A 129 -20.95 13.17 -9.78
CA ASN A 129 -20.06 12.08 -9.34
C ASN A 129 -20.55 11.37 -8.05
N THR A 130 -21.52 11.97 -7.35
CA THR A 130 -21.96 11.48 -6.03
C THR A 130 -22.49 10.05 -6.08
N ASP A 131 -23.29 9.69 -7.08
CA ASP A 131 -23.86 8.34 -7.20
C ASP A 131 -22.79 7.29 -7.49
N VAL A 132 -21.81 7.62 -8.36
CA VAL A 132 -20.71 6.73 -8.69
C VAL A 132 -19.77 6.56 -7.48
N ILE A 133 -19.48 7.64 -6.75
CA ILE A 133 -18.70 7.57 -5.51
C ILE A 133 -19.41 6.66 -4.49
N LYS A 134 -20.72 6.86 -4.28
CA LYS A 134 -21.54 6.04 -3.39
C LYS A 134 -21.54 4.56 -3.77
N GLN A 135 -21.54 4.27 -5.07
CA GLN A 135 -21.52 2.89 -5.58
C GLN A 135 -20.21 2.16 -5.28
N HIS A 136 -19.10 2.86 -5.18
CA HIS A 136 -17.77 2.24 -5.11
C HIS A 136 -17.02 2.48 -3.79
N LEU A 137 -17.16 3.66 -3.16
CA LEU A 137 -16.41 3.99 -1.96
C LEU A 137 -16.81 3.10 -0.77
N GLY A 138 -15.84 2.36 -0.24
CA GLY A 138 -16.05 1.45 0.87
C GLY A 138 -16.74 0.13 0.50
N GLN A 139 -16.74 -0.23 -0.79
CA GLN A 139 -17.42 -1.43 -1.28
C GLN A 139 -16.47 -2.58 -1.64
N HIS A 140 -15.19 -2.30 -1.83
CA HIS A 140 -14.24 -3.27 -2.38
C HIS A 140 -13.22 -3.76 -1.38
N ALA A 141 -12.78 -2.90 -0.45
CA ALA A 141 -11.95 -3.30 0.67
C ALA A 141 -12.78 -4.00 1.74
N ALA A 142 -12.59 -5.30 1.91
CA ALA A 142 -13.34 -6.10 2.88
C ALA A 142 -13.11 -5.61 4.31
N ILE A 143 -14.21 -5.30 5.03
CA ILE A 143 -14.17 -4.85 6.42
C ILE A 143 -14.53 -5.96 7.41
N LYS A 144 -15.23 -7.00 6.97
CA LYS A 144 -15.84 -8.03 7.83
C LYS A 144 -14.84 -8.79 8.69
N ASP A 145 -13.67 -9.09 8.12
CA ASP A 145 -12.61 -9.86 8.81
C ASP A 145 -11.31 -9.05 8.92
N ASN A 146 -11.39 -7.73 8.77
CA ASN A 146 -10.23 -6.83 8.78
C ASN A 146 -10.51 -5.58 9.62
N VAL A 147 -10.09 -5.62 10.87
CA VAL A 147 -10.30 -4.53 11.83
C VAL A 147 -9.70 -3.19 11.37
N PHE A 148 -8.57 -3.21 10.67
CA PHE A 148 -7.94 -1.98 10.18
C PHE A 148 -8.70 -1.36 9.01
N ALA A 149 -9.21 -2.18 8.08
CA ALA A 149 -10.10 -1.68 7.02
C ALA A 149 -11.43 -1.18 7.60
N ALA A 150 -11.98 -1.87 8.61
CA ALA A 150 -13.17 -1.43 9.32
C ALA A 150 -12.95 -0.10 10.05
N LEU A 151 -11.84 0.07 10.79
CA LEU A 151 -11.45 1.33 11.42
C LEU A 151 -11.32 2.48 10.42
N ASN A 152 -10.60 2.26 9.31
CA ASN A 152 -10.47 3.28 8.27
C ASN A 152 -11.82 3.70 7.71
N THR A 153 -12.73 2.75 7.49
CA THR A 153 -14.08 3.04 6.97
C THR A 153 -14.97 3.72 8.03
N ALA A 154 -14.87 3.31 9.29
CA ALA A 154 -15.59 3.92 10.40
C ALA A 154 -15.21 5.41 10.59
N PHE A 155 -13.92 5.71 10.38
CA PHE A 155 -13.35 7.05 10.53
C PHE A 155 -13.13 7.80 9.22
N LEU A 156 -13.76 7.35 8.15
CA LEU A 156 -13.72 7.98 6.84
C LEU A 156 -14.35 9.37 6.89
N HIS A 157 -13.54 10.42 6.94
CA HIS A 157 -14.02 11.82 6.89
C HIS A 157 -13.68 12.49 5.56
N ASP A 158 -12.61 12.06 4.91
CA ASP A 158 -12.20 12.53 3.59
C ASP A 158 -11.51 11.40 2.81
N ALA A 159 -11.34 11.58 1.50
CA ALA A 159 -10.67 10.62 0.63
C ALA A 159 -10.06 11.33 -0.58
N ALA A 160 -8.96 10.82 -1.10
CA ALA A 160 -8.49 11.17 -2.43
C ALA A 160 -9.36 10.46 -3.48
N LEU A 161 -9.86 11.20 -4.44
CA LEU A 161 -10.69 10.70 -5.54
C LEU A 161 -9.98 10.94 -6.87
N VAL A 162 -9.82 9.89 -7.66
CA VAL A 162 -9.30 9.95 -9.03
C VAL A 162 -10.32 9.26 -9.94
N MET A 163 -10.98 10.01 -10.81
CA MET A 163 -11.97 9.47 -11.75
C MET A 163 -11.55 9.82 -13.18
N VAL A 164 -11.31 8.78 -13.95
CA VAL A 164 -10.80 8.87 -15.32
C VAL A 164 -11.90 8.47 -16.28
N PRO A 165 -12.37 9.39 -17.16
CA PRO A 165 -13.47 9.10 -18.07
C PRO A 165 -13.07 8.11 -19.18
N PRO A 166 -14.06 7.56 -19.90
CA PRO A 166 -13.80 6.57 -20.95
C PRO A 166 -12.83 7.07 -22.01
N ASN A 167 -11.93 6.19 -22.45
CA ASN A 167 -10.93 6.42 -23.50
C ASN A 167 -9.95 7.59 -23.23
N ALA A 168 -9.88 8.09 -22.02
CA ALA A 168 -8.91 9.12 -21.65
C ALA A 168 -7.51 8.53 -21.48
N ALA A 169 -6.52 9.06 -22.18
CA ALA A 169 -5.12 8.73 -22.00
C ALA A 169 -4.43 9.81 -21.14
N VAL A 170 -4.26 9.52 -19.85
CA VAL A 170 -3.64 10.46 -18.90
C VAL A 170 -2.14 10.25 -18.92
N THR A 171 -1.41 11.18 -19.54
CA THR A 171 0.04 11.06 -19.75
C THR A 171 0.87 11.51 -18.55
N THR A 172 0.32 12.38 -17.71
CA THR A 172 1.00 12.88 -16.51
C THR A 172 0.52 12.10 -15.27
N PRO A 173 1.42 11.63 -14.41
CA PRO A 173 1.03 10.92 -13.19
C PRO A 173 0.21 11.78 -12.25
N VAL A 174 -0.73 11.15 -11.54
CA VAL A 174 -1.44 11.72 -10.39
C VAL A 174 -0.68 11.36 -9.12
N HIS A 175 -0.19 12.35 -8.39
CA HIS A 175 0.56 12.18 -7.15
C HIS A 175 -0.34 12.42 -5.93
N LEU A 176 -0.57 11.40 -5.13
CA LEU A 176 -1.27 11.46 -3.86
C LEU A 176 -0.23 11.41 -2.75
N LEU A 177 0.03 12.55 -2.10
CA LEU A 177 1.06 12.70 -1.08
C LEU A 177 0.43 12.75 0.31
N PHE A 178 0.74 11.76 1.14
CA PHE A 178 0.27 11.63 2.52
C PHE A 178 1.44 11.89 3.47
N ILE A 179 1.32 12.94 4.28
CA ILE A 179 2.40 13.44 5.15
C ILE A 179 2.00 13.30 6.61
N ALA A 180 2.83 12.63 7.39
CA ALA A 180 2.71 12.59 8.85
C ALA A 180 3.63 13.66 9.48
N THR A 181 3.07 14.48 10.36
CA THR A 181 3.80 15.59 11.02
C THR A 181 3.73 15.54 12.54
N GLN A 182 2.82 14.76 13.12
CA GLN A 182 2.55 14.72 14.54
C GLN A 182 2.90 13.36 15.13
N LYS A 183 3.40 13.36 16.37
CA LYS A 183 3.61 12.16 17.18
C LYS A 183 2.30 11.74 17.86
N ASP A 184 2.22 10.48 18.22
CA ASP A 184 1.11 9.91 19.02
C ASP A 184 -0.27 10.09 18.37
N VAL A 185 -0.31 10.21 17.03
CA VAL A 185 -1.56 10.34 16.27
C VAL A 185 -1.80 9.13 15.39
N VAL A 186 -3.08 8.89 15.06
CA VAL A 186 -3.50 7.98 14.02
C VAL A 186 -4.18 8.76 12.89
N SER A 187 -3.80 8.45 11.66
CA SER A 187 -4.45 8.95 10.45
C SER A 187 -5.06 7.80 9.64
N TYR A 188 -6.12 8.11 8.91
CA TYR A 188 -6.89 7.15 8.11
C TYR A 188 -6.97 7.58 6.65
N PRO A 189 -5.84 7.60 5.91
CA PRO A 189 -5.86 7.90 4.49
C PRO A 189 -6.81 6.97 3.74
N ARG A 190 -7.61 7.56 2.85
CA ARG A 190 -8.50 6.83 1.95
C ARG A 190 -8.30 7.29 0.52
N THR A 191 -8.26 6.34 -0.42
CA THR A 191 -8.16 6.60 -1.86
C THR A 191 -9.21 5.79 -2.60
N LEU A 192 -9.88 6.39 -3.57
CA LEU A 192 -10.73 5.73 -4.56
C LEU A 192 -10.29 6.14 -5.97
N VAL A 193 -9.96 5.15 -6.79
CA VAL A 193 -9.60 5.34 -8.19
C VAL A 193 -10.62 4.61 -9.07
N LEU A 194 -11.31 5.35 -9.91
CA LEU A 194 -12.27 4.83 -10.88
C LEU A 194 -11.70 5.07 -12.28
N ALA A 195 -11.31 4.00 -12.94
CA ALA A 195 -10.77 4.01 -14.30
C ALA A 195 -11.83 3.42 -15.24
N ASP A 196 -12.45 4.29 -16.05
CA ASP A 196 -13.52 3.89 -16.96
C ASP A 196 -12.97 3.23 -18.24
N ASN A 197 -13.87 2.71 -19.07
CA ASN A 197 -13.54 1.87 -20.23
C ASN A 197 -12.44 2.47 -21.12
N GLY A 198 -11.43 1.66 -21.43
CA GLY A 198 -10.36 2.00 -22.36
C GLY A 198 -9.46 3.16 -21.94
N CYS A 199 -9.55 3.64 -20.71
CA CYS A 199 -8.71 4.72 -20.22
C CYS A 199 -7.33 4.23 -19.76
N SER A 200 -6.40 5.18 -19.59
CA SER A 200 -5.10 4.90 -18.99
C SER A 200 -4.67 6.00 -18.01
N VAL A 201 -4.11 5.60 -16.84
CA VAL A 201 -3.64 6.53 -15.82
C VAL A 201 -2.51 5.91 -14.98
N THR A 202 -1.59 6.77 -14.54
CA THR A 202 -0.61 6.43 -13.50
C THR A 202 -0.96 7.16 -12.21
N VAL A 203 -1.12 6.41 -11.10
CA VAL A 203 -1.40 6.94 -9.77
C VAL A 203 -0.25 6.59 -8.83
N ILE A 204 0.26 7.58 -8.13
CA ILE A 204 1.34 7.43 -7.16
C ILE A 204 0.80 7.74 -5.77
N GLU A 205 0.85 6.79 -4.85
CA GLU A 205 0.62 6.98 -3.43
C GLU A 205 1.97 7.07 -2.71
N ASP A 206 2.27 8.21 -2.12
CA ASP A 206 3.53 8.47 -1.44
C ASP A 206 3.28 8.79 0.04
N TYR A 207 3.69 7.88 0.93
CA TYR A 207 3.53 7.98 2.38
C TYR A 207 4.85 8.40 3.00
N VAL A 208 4.88 9.61 3.57
CA VAL A 208 6.10 10.24 4.08
C VAL A 208 5.90 10.82 5.48
N SER A 209 7.00 11.12 6.17
CA SER A 209 6.95 11.87 7.42
C SER A 209 7.91 13.05 7.43
N LEU A 210 7.58 14.06 8.23
CA LEU A 210 8.42 15.20 8.57
C LEU A 210 8.89 15.14 10.03
N GLN A 211 8.73 13.98 10.68
CA GLN A 211 9.12 13.75 12.07
C GLN A 211 9.49 12.26 12.26
N ASP A 212 10.22 11.92 13.33
CA ASP A 212 10.76 10.57 13.58
C ASP A 212 10.17 9.88 14.81
N GLU A 213 9.10 10.44 15.41
CA GLU A 213 8.43 9.86 16.56
C GLU A 213 7.35 8.83 16.13
N ALA A 214 6.76 8.12 17.10
CA ALA A 214 5.76 7.12 16.83
C ALA A 214 4.41 7.74 16.41
N TYR A 215 3.81 7.18 15.38
CA TYR A 215 2.46 7.47 14.91
C TYR A 215 1.93 6.27 14.13
N PHE A 216 0.67 6.30 13.74
CA PHE A 216 0.06 5.21 12.99
C PHE A 216 -0.66 5.73 11.74
N THR A 217 -0.29 5.19 10.59
CA THR A 217 -0.99 5.37 9.32
C THR A 217 -1.79 4.11 9.01
N ASN A 218 -3.12 4.21 9.01
CA ASN A 218 -4.02 3.14 8.63
C ASN A 218 -4.70 3.50 7.30
N ALA A 219 -4.15 3.04 6.18
CA ALA A 219 -4.57 3.43 4.84
C ALA A 219 -5.48 2.38 4.19
N VAL A 220 -6.45 2.85 3.38
CA VAL A 220 -7.25 1.98 2.51
C VAL A 220 -7.37 2.59 1.12
N THR A 221 -7.08 1.79 0.10
CA THR A 221 -7.16 2.19 -1.31
C THR A 221 -8.05 1.23 -2.07
N GLU A 222 -8.92 1.77 -2.92
CA GLU A 222 -9.80 1.01 -3.79
C GLU A 222 -9.60 1.42 -5.24
N PHE A 223 -9.28 0.46 -6.10
CA PHE A 223 -9.21 0.60 -7.54
C PHE A 223 -10.37 -0.14 -8.20
N VAL A 224 -11.05 0.52 -9.12
CA VAL A 224 -12.08 -0.09 -9.98
C VAL A 224 -11.72 0.20 -11.43
N LEU A 225 -11.37 -0.84 -12.15
CA LEU A 225 -11.00 -0.77 -13.55
C LEU A 225 -12.14 -1.35 -14.39
N ALA A 226 -12.71 -0.54 -15.25
CA ALA A 226 -13.69 -0.98 -16.24
C ALA A 226 -13.00 -1.73 -17.40
N ASP A 227 -13.77 -2.19 -18.40
CA ASP A 227 -13.26 -2.97 -19.52
C ASP A 227 -12.14 -2.24 -20.27
N ASN A 228 -11.05 -2.93 -20.54
CA ASN A 228 -9.86 -2.43 -21.25
C ASN A 228 -9.19 -1.20 -20.60
N ALA A 229 -9.45 -0.91 -19.34
CA ALA A 229 -8.76 0.16 -18.61
C ALA A 229 -7.34 -0.26 -18.22
N HIS A 230 -6.39 0.68 -18.24
CA HIS A 230 -4.99 0.47 -17.89
C HIS A 230 -4.60 1.37 -16.73
N VAL A 231 -4.16 0.80 -15.61
CA VAL A 231 -3.74 1.56 -14.44
C VAL A 231 -2.33 1.14 -14.01
N ASN A 232 -1.42 2.11 -13.93
CA ASN A 232 -0.16 1.97 -13.21
C ASN A 232 -0.35 2.53 -11.80
N HIS A 233 -0.19 1.67 -10.79
CA HIS A 233 -0.23 2.04 -9.38
C HIS A 233 1.16 1.94 -8.77
N ILE A 234 1.71 3.04 -8.30
CA ILE A 234 2.99 3.07 -7.62
C ILE A 234 2.73 3.46 -6.17
N ARG A 235 3.12 2.61 -5.24
CA ARG A 235 3.00 2.88 -3.81
C ARG A 235 4.38 2.97 -3.19
N VAL A 236 4.72 4.11 -2.58
CA VAL A 236 5.97 4.32 -1.86
C VAL A 236 5.67 4.58 -0.40
N GLN A 237 6.21 3.73 0.47
CA GLN A 237 6.13 3.90 1.91
C GLN A 237 7.54 4.18 2.44
N ARG A 238 7.79 5.44 2.84
CA ARG A 238 9.09 5.95 3.31
C ARG A 238 8.93 6.84 4.55
N GLU A 239 8.17 6.33 5.49
CA GLU A 239 7.87 6.96 6.77
C GLU A 239 9.00 6.75 7.79
N GLY A 240 9.00 7.52 8.87
CA GLY A 240 10.04 7.47 9.91
C GLY A 240 10.18 6.09 10.59
N ALA A 241 11.37 5.79 11.08
CA ALA A 241 11.72 4.47 11.64
C ALA A 241 10.92 4.04 12.88
N LYS A 242 10.18 4.95 13.52
CA LYS A 242 9.27 4.64 14.65
C LYS A 242 7.80 4.57 14.25
N ALA A 243 7.45 4.84 12.99
CA ALA A 243 6.09 4.81 12.49
C ALA A 243 5.51 3.40 12.44
N PHE A 244 4.19 3.32 12.48
CA PHE A 244 3.41 2.13 12.18
C PHE A 244 2.57 2.40 10.94
N HIS A 245 2.60 1.49 9.99
CA HIS A 245 1.87 1.63 8.74
C HIS A 245 1.14 0.31 8.42
N ILE A 246 -0.18 0.35 8.35
CA ILE A 246 -1.01 -0.77 7.89
C ILE A 246 -1.88 -0.29 6.75
N ALA A 247 -1.70 -0.88 5.57
CA ALA A 247 -2.43 -0.49 4.37
C ALA A 247 -3.15 -1.68 3.75
N ASN A 248 -4.37 -1.43 3.29
CA ASN A 248 -5.20 -2.38 2.57
C ASN A 248 -5.55 -1.79 1.20
N CYS A 249 -5.26 -2.53 0.14
CA CYS A 249 -5.59 -2.16 -1.23
C CYS A 249 -6.47 -3.24 -1.85
N ALA A 250 -7.58 -2.83 -2.45
CA ALA A 250 -8.46 -3.69 -3.24
C ALA A 250 -8.51 -3.19 -4.68
N ALA A 251 -8.25 -4.06 -5.64
CA ALA A 251 -8.34 -3.75 -7.07
C ALA A 251 -9.32 -4.71 -7.74
N ILE A 252 -10.34 -4.15 -8.37
CA ILE A 252 -11.35 -4.89 -9.13
C ILE A 252 -11.11 -4.64 -10.61
N LEU A 253 -10.79 -5.70 -11.33
CA LEU A 253 -10.42 -5.68 -12.73
C LEU A 253 -11.55 -6.28 -13.56
N SER A 254 -12.15 -5.46 -14.44
CA SER A 254 -13.13 -5.90 -15.43
C SER A 254 -12.43 -6.56 -16.64
N ARG A 255 -13.21 -6.95 -17.64
CA ARG A 255 -12.74 -7.69 -18.81
C ARG A 255 -11.59 -6.96 -19.53
N ALA A 256 -10.51 -7.71 -19.80
CA ALA A 256 -9.33 -7.26 -20.56
C ALA A 256 -8.68 -5.97 -19.97
N SER A 257 -8.92 -5.64 -18.71
CA SER A 257 -8.24 -4.54 -18.04
C SER A 257 -6.83 -4.94 -17.60
N ASN A 258 -5.95 -3.95 -17.44
CA ASN A 258 -4.55 -4.15 -17.06
C ASN A 258 -4.23 -3.31 -15.81
N TYR A 259 -3.77 -3.98 -14.76
CA TYR A 259 -3.34 -3.36 -13.52
C TYR A 259 -1.88 -3.69 -13.23
N GLN A 260 -1.03 -2.68 -13.24
CA GLN A 260 0.39 -2.81 -12.91
C GLN A 260 0.66 -2.09 -11.58
N SER A 261 1.07 -2.82 -10.58
CA SER A 261 1.37 -2.28 -9.25
C SER A 261 2.83 -2.49 -8.88
N VAL A 262 3.49 -1.42 -8.43
CA VAL A 262 4.83 -1.47 -7.84
C VAL A 262 4.76 -0.88 -6.44
N SER A 263 5.03 -1.68 -5.41
CA SER A 263 5.06 -1.25 -4.02
C SER A 263 6.49 -1.22 -3.48
N VAL A 264 6.93 -0.09 -2.94
CA VAL A 264 8.25 0.08 -2.32
C VAL A 264 8.07 0.42 -0.85
N ALA A 265 8.61 -0.40 0.05
CA ALA A 265 8.58 -0.23 1.50
C ALA A 265 10.01 -0.06 2.04
N ILE A 266 10.34 1.15 2.50
CA ILE A 266 11.69 1.54 2.97
C ILE A 266 11.67 2.29 4.31
N GLY A 267 10.55 2.29 5.00
CA GLY A 267 10.35 3.00 6.26
C GLY A 267 9.51 2.21 7.26
N ALA A 268 9.13 2.89 8.33
CA ALA A 268 8.36 2.42 9.47
C ALA A 268 9.05 1.39 10.36
N ARG A 269 8.61 1.35 11.63
CA ARG A 269 8.94 0.30 12.59
C ARG A 269 8.25 -1.01 12.23
N ILE A 270 6.97 -0.90 11.83
CA ILE A 270 6.17 -1.99 11.28
C ILE A 270 5.42 -1.44 10.08
N SER A 271 5.63 -2.05 8.93
CA SER A 271 4.89 -1.76 7.70
C SER A 271 4.20 -3.03 7.24
N ARG A 272 2.87 -3.00 7.12
CA ARG A 272 2.09 -4.08 6.52
C ARG A 272 1.28 -3.59 5.35
N TYR A 273 1.36 -4.29 4.23
CA TYR A 273 0.61 -4.00 3.02
C TYR A 273 -0.16 -5.24 2.55
N ASN A 274 -1.47 -5.13 2.49
CA ASN A 274 -2.35 -6.16 1.95
C ASN A 274 -2.89 -5.70 0.60
N LEU A 275 -2.61 -6.45 -0.48
CA LEU A 275 -3.12 -6.20 -1.82
C LEU A 275 -4.05 -7.34 -2.23
N ASN A 276 -5.32 -7.04 -2.48
CA ASN A 276 -6.32 -7.98 -2.98
C ASN A 276 -6.75 -7.56 -4.39
N VAL A 277 -6.54 -8.43 -5.37
CA VAL A 277 -6.90 -8.19 -6.77
C VAL A 277 -7.90 -9.23 -7.20
N LYS A 278 -9.06 -8.81 -7.71
CA LYS A 278 -10.07 -9.70 -8.30
C LYS A 278 -10.12 -9.46 -9.80
N MET A 279 -9.92 -10.53 -10.57
CA MET A 279 -9.72 -10.47 -12.01
C MET A 279 -10.90 -11.10 -12.78
N ALA A 280 -11.46 -10.33 -13.71
CA ALA A 280 -12.43 -10.84 -14.69
C ALA A 280 -11.73 -11.46 -15.92
N GLU A 281 -12.50 -11.80 -16.95
CA GLU A 281 -12.03 -12.48 -18.17
C GLU A 281 -10.94 -11.68 -18.90
N GLY A 282 -9.83 -12.35 -19.22
CA GLY A 282 -8.73 -11.76 -19.97
C GLY A 282 -8.00 -10.62 -19.26
N ALA A 283 -8.29 -10.36 -17.99
CA ALA A 283 -7.61 -9.31 -17.24
C ALA A 283 -6.15 -9.67 -16.98
N GLU A 284 -5.30 -8.64 -16.92
CA GLU A 284 -3.88 -8.76 -16.67
C GLU A 284 -3.49 -8.03 -15.37
N CYS A 285 -2.67 -8.66 -14.54
CA CYS A 285 -2.16 -8.09 -13.30
C CYS A 285 -0.65 -8.30 -13.17
N SER A 286 0.10 -7.21 -12.97
CA SER A 286 1.46 -7.28 -12.44
C SER A 286 1.49 -6.65 -11.05
N ALA A 287 1.95 -7.40 -10.04
CA ALA A 287 2.05 -6.92 -8.67
C ALA A 287 3.47 -7.15 -8.14
N ASP A 288 4.29 -6.11 -8.21
CA ASP A 288 5.70 -6.17 -7.85
C ASP A 288 5.98 -5.42 -6.56
N GLY A 289 7.01 -5.84 -5.83
CA GLY A 289 7.33 -5.22 -4.55
C GLY A 289 8.82 -5.23 -4.21
N LEU A 290 9.28 -4.17 -3.56
CA LEU A 290 10.58 -4.09 -2.94
C LEU A 290 10.43 -3.69 -1.47
N ALA A 291 10.94 -4.51 -0.57
CA ALA A 291 11.14 -4.14 0.83
C ALA A 291 12.64 -3.98 1.08
N LEU A 292 13.06 -2.78 1.51
CA LEU A 292 14.43 -2.50 1.95
C LEU A 292 14.36 -2.04 3.41
N ILE A 293 14.74 -2.92 4.31
CA ILE A 293 14.58 -2.73 5.75
C ILE A 293 15.85 -3.09 6.53
N SER A 294 16.03 -2.44 7.67
CA SER A 294 17.19 -2.64 8.53
C SER A 294 16.87 -2.45 10.02
N ALA A 295 17.90 -2.44 10.85
CA ALA A 295 17.79 -2.29 12.30
C ALA A 295 16.83 -3.33 12.93
N ARG A 296 15.65 -2.92 13.38
CA ARG A 296 14.60 -3.80 13.96
C ARG A 296 13.25 -3.55 13.27
N GLN A 297 13.26 -3.16 12.01
CA GLN A 297 12.05 -2.94 11.23
C GLN A 297 11.40 -4.26 10.86
N LEU A 298 10.08 -4.23 10.70
CA LEU A 298 9.30 -5.33 10.15
C LEU A 298 8.55 -4.83 8.92
N ALA A 299 8.76 -5.47 7.77
CA ALA A 299 7.97 -5.23 6.57
C ALA A 299 7.24 -6.52 6.18
N ASP A 300 5.92 -6.44 6.09
CA ASP A 300 5.06 -7.56 5.79
C ASP A 300 4.18 -7.23 4.56
N THR A 301 4.34 -8.02 3.50
CA THR A 301 3.56 -7.86 2.27
C THR A 301 2.70 -9.10 2.04
N HIS A 302 1.40 -8.89 2.01
CA HIS A 302 0.41 -9.89 1.64
C HIS A 302 -0.22 -9.56 0.29
N THR A 303 -0.25 -10.53 -0.62
CA THR A 303 -0.96 -10.40 -1.89
C THR A 303 -1.96 -11.52 -2.05
N CYS A 304 -3.14 -11.22 -2.57
CA CYS A 304 -4.12 -12.20 -2.99
C CYS A 304 -4.58 -11.84 -4.40
N ILE A 305 -4.21 -12.67 -5.38
CA ILE A 305 -4.66 -12.50 -6.77
C ILE A 305 -5.72 -13.57 -7.04
N ASP A 306 -6.96 -13.12 -7.18
CA ASP A 306 -8.14 -13.97 -7.42
C ASP A 306 -8.51 -13.96 -8.90
N HIS A 307 -8.11 -15.01 -9.63
CA HIS A 307 -8.55 -15.30 -10.99
C HIS A 307 -9.97 -15.85 -10.94
N ALA A 308 -10.96 -14.96 -11.10
CA ALA A 308 -12.37 -15.31 -10.99
C ALA A 308 -12.97 -15.83 -12.30
N GLN A 309 -12.37 -15.49 -13.46
CA GLN A 309 -12.83 -15.81 -14.81
C GLN A 309 -11.68 -16.24 -15.72
N PRO A 310 -11.95 -16.82 -16.92
CA PRO A 310 -10.92 -17.40 -17.78
C PRO A 310 -9.95 -16.38 -18.39
N HIS A 311 -8.86 -16.93 -18.93
CA HIS A 311 -7.83 -16.19 -19.70
C HIS A 311 -7.09 -15.11 -18.92
N GLY A 312 -7.15 -15.10 -17.58
CA GLY A 312 -6.43 -14.12 -16.75
C GLY A 312 -4.92 -14.41 -16.73
N THR A 313 -4.12 -13.33 -16.76
CA THR A 313 -2.67 -13.42 -16.62
C THR A 313 -2.20 -12.63 -15.41
N SER A 314 -1.38 -13.25 -14.54
CA SER A 314 -0.76 -12.52 -13.44
C SER A 314 0.74 -12.80 -13.29
N ARG A 315 1.49 -11.78 -12.92
CA ARG A 315 2.94 -11.83 -12.66
C ARG A 315 3.24 -11.11 -11.36
N GLN A 316 4.06 -11.74 -10.52
CA GLN A 316 4.50 -11.12 -9.26
C GLN A 316 6.00 -11.32 -9.08
N LEU A 317 6.70 -10.24 -8.78
CA LEU A 317 8.08 -10.24 -8.34
C LEU A 317 8.21 -9.44 -7.05
N HIS A 318 8.44 -10.12 -5.94
CA HIS A 318 8.70 -9.48 -4.66
C HIS A 318 10.14 -9.71 -4.24
N LYS A 319 10.86 -8.61 -3.96
CA LYS A 319 12.23 -8.64 -3.48
C LYS A 319 12.33 -8.03 -2.09
N CYS A 320 13.07 -8.69 -1.20
CA CYS A 320 13.34 -8.20 0.14
C CYS A 320 14.86 -8.08 0.33
N ILE A 321 15.32 -6.91 0.76
CA ILE A 321 16.69 -6.65 1.19
C ILE A 321 16.62 -6.39 2.69
N VAL A 322 17.24 -7.26 3.49
CA VAL A 322 17.04 -7.29 4.94
C VAL A 322 18.38 -7.20 5.66
N GLY A 323 18.58 -6.11 6.38
CA GLY A 323 19.79 -5.86 7.16
C GLY A 323 19.54 -5.78 8.68
N GLY A 324 20.59 -5.66 9.47
CA GLY A 324 20.51 -5.55 10.92
C GLY A 324 19.84 -6.77 11.59
N ALA A 325 18.80 -6.53 12.35
CA ALA A 325 17.93 -7.54 12.95
C ALA A 325 16.48 -7.30 12.49
N ALA A 326 16.32 -6.89 11.23
CA ALA A 326 15.01 -6.66 10.64
C ALA A 326 14.37 -7.98 10.19
N HIS A 327 13.05 -7.94 10.04
CA HIS A 327 12.24 -9.08 9.66
C HIS A 327 11.36 -8.73 8.46
N ALA A 328 11.51 -9.46 7.36
CA ALA A 328 10.63 -9.37 6.21
C ALA A 328 9.64 -10.53 6.22
N VAL A 329 8.41 -10.25 5.81
CA VAL A 329 7.37 -11.26 5.60
C VAL A 329 6.80 -11.09 4.21
N PHE A 330 6.69 -12.18 3.47
CA PHE A 330 5.95 -12.23 2.22
C PHE A 330 4.94 -13.37 2.25
N ASN A 331 3.67 -13.03 2.10
CA ASN A 331 2.59 -14.01 1.93
C ASN A 331 1.87 -13.72 0.61
N GLY A 332 2.08 -14.58 -0.37
CA GLY A 332 1.49 -14.41 -1.69
C GLY A 332 0.52 -15.55 -2.00
N LYS A 333 -0.76 -15.21 -2.16
CA LYS A 333 -1.80 -16.16 -2.52
C LYS A 333 -2.25 -15.96 -3.97
N ILE A 334 -2.27 -17.03 -4.75
CA ILE A 334 -2.91 -17.08 -6.05
C ILE A 334 -4.12 -18.01 -5.93
N MET A 335 -5.30 -17.48 -6.21
CA MET A 335 -6.54 -18.24 -6.22
C MET A 335 -7.06 -18.33 -7.64
N VAL A 336 -7.30 -19.56 -8.12
CA VAL A 336 -7.85 -19.82 -9.45
C VAL A 336 -9.17 -20.53 -9.28
N ARG A 337 -10.28 -19.85 -9.60
CA ARG A 337 -11.64 -20.37 -9.44
C ARG A 337 -11.93 -21.45 -10.48
N HIS A 338 -12.92 -22.32 -10.23
CA HIS A 338 -13.32 -23.41 -11.12
C HIS A 338 -13.51 -23.01 -12.59
N GLY A 339 -14.11 -21.84 -12.83
CA GLY A 339 -14.34 -21.32 -14.17
C GLY A 339 -13.14 -20.63 -14.82
N ALA A 340 -12.06 -20.37 -14.08
CA ALA A 340 -10.91 -19.58 -14.53
C ALA A 340 -9.91 -20.41 -15.37
N GLN A 341 -10.40 -21.08 -16.40
CA GLN A 341 -9.57 -21.85 -17.33
C GLN A 341 -8.61 -20.95 -18.12
N LYS A 342 -7.50 -21.50 -18.60
CA LYS A 342 -6.46 -20.76 -19.34
C LYS A 342 -5.77 -19.65 -18.53
N THR A 343 -5.88 -19.71 -17.21
CA THR A 343 -5.10 -18.82 -16.32
C THR A 343 -3.60 -19.10 -16.48
N ASP A 344 -2.82 -18.02 -16.60
CA ASP A 344 -1.35 -18.06 -16.60
C ASP A 344 -0.82 -17.17 -15.47
N SER A 345 -0.34 -17.79 -14.39
CA SER A 345 0.11 -17.07 -13.18
C SER A 345 1.52 -17.47 -12.77
N GLN A 346 2.34 -16.45 -12.47
CA GLN A 346 3.69 -16.65 -11.96
C GLN A 346 3.96 -15.75 -10.76
N GLN A 347 4.42 -16.35 -9.66
CA GLN A 347 4.83 -15.64 -8.45
C GLN A 347 6.27 -15.96 -8.11
N SER A 348 7.07 -14.92 -7.87
CA SER A 348 8.47 -15.04 -7.45
C SER A 348 8.72 -14.17 -6.23
N ASN A 349 9.27 -14.77 -5.17
CA ASN A 349 9.82 -14.02 -4.03
C ASN A 349 11.32 -14.28 -3.92
N ARG A 350 12.12 -13.21 -3.84
CA ARG A 350 13.57 -13.31 -3.67
C ARG A 350 14.01 -12.46 -2.51
N THR A 351 14.78 -13.02 -1.60
CA THR A 351 15.27 -12.31 -0.40
C THR A 351 16.78 -12.34 -0.34
N LEU A 352 17.36 -11.16 -0.11
CA LEU A 352 18.78 -10.97 0.16
C LEU A 352 18.95 -10.59 1.64
N LEU A 353 19.61 -11.47 2.41
CA LEU A 353 19.96 -11.22 3.80
C LEU A 353 21.36 -10.62 3.87
N LEU A 354 21.49 -9.42 4.41
CA LEU A 354 22.76 -8.69 4.52
C LEU A 354 23.51 -9.00 5.81
N THR A 355 22.83 -9.53 6.82
CA THR A 355 23.37 -9.81 8.16
C THR A 355 22.86 -11.13 8.71
N GLU A 356 23.56 -11.71 9.67
CA GLU A 356 23.20 -12.97 10.31
C GLU A 356 21.88 -12.90 11.14
N LYS A 357 21.55 -11.72 11.65
CA LYS A 357 20.33 -11.51 12.47
C LYS A 357 19.12 -11.13 11.63
N ALA A 358 19.30 -10.87 10.33
CA ALA A 358 18.22 -10.59 9.40
C ALA A 358 17.37 -11.86 9.22
N HIS A 359 16.06 -11.69 9.19
CA HIS A 359 15.12 -12.81 9.13
C HIS A 359 14.07 -12.58 8.05
N VAL A 360 13.59 -13.68 7.44
CA VAL A 360 12.49 -13.64 6.47
C VAL A 360 11.58 -14.85 6.65
N ASP A 361 10.27 -14.60 6.63
CA ASP A 361 9.25 -15.62 6.44
C ASP A 361 8.59 -15.45 5.08
N THR A 362 8.57 -16.50 4.28
CA THR A 362 7.92 -16.49 2.96
C THR A 362 6.92 -17.62 2.85
N LYS A 363 5.68 -17.29 2.49
CA LYS A 363 4.56 -18.24 2.38
C LYS A 363 3.85 -18.08 1.03
N PRO A 364 4.44 -18.58 -0.06
CA PRO A 364 3.74 -18.63 -1.33
C PRO A 364 2.64 -19.70 -1.30
N GLN A 365 1.42 -19.36 -1.76
CA GLN A 365 0.25 -20.23 -1.72
C GLN A 365 -0.45 -20.29 -3.08
N LEU A 366 -0.82 -21.49 -3.51
CA LEU A 366 -1.62 -21.72 -4.70
C LEU A 366 -2.91 -22.48 -4.32
N GLU A 367 -4.06 -21.88 -4.58
CA GLU A 367 -5.38 -22.52 -4.45
C GLU A 367 -6.01 -22.63 -5.84
N ILE A 368 -5.82 -23.76 -6.49
CA ILE A 368 -6.17 -23.95 -7.89
C ILE A 368 -7.35 -24.92 -7.99
N PHE A 369 -8.46 -24.46 -8.54
CA PHE A 369 -9.69 -25.22 -8.75
C PHE A 369 -10.05 -25.40 -10.23
N ALA A 370 -9.16 -25.06 -11.17
CA ALA A 370 -9.30 -25.23 -12.60
C ALA A 370 -8.20 -26.17 -13.14
N ASP A 371 -8.50 -26.89 -14.21
CA ASP A 371 -7.62 -27.96 -14.72
C ASP A 371 -6.64 -27.48 -15.80
N ASP A 372 -7.09 -26.58 -16.69
CA ASP A 372 -6.30 -26.11 -17.82
C ASP A 372 -5.67 -24.76 -17.51
N VAL A 373 -4.61 -24.77 -16.70
CA VAL A 373 -3.94 -23.58 -16.21
C VAL A 373 -2.42 -23.75 -16.16
N LYS A 374 -1.70 -22.63 -16.13
CA LYS A 374 -0.24 -22.57 -15.91
C LYS A 374 0.01 -21.71 -14.70
N CYS A 375 0.26 -22.32 -13.55
CA CYS A 375 0.51 -21.59 -12.30
C CYS A 375 1.81 -22.08 -11.70
N THR A 376 2.70 -21.13 -11.42
CA THR A 376 4.00 -21.41 -10.80
C THR A 376 4.28 -20.42 -9.67
N HIS A 377 4.97 -20.90 -8.64
CA HIS A 377 5.55 -20.03 -7.63
C HIS A 377 6.97 -20.46 -7.29
N GLY A 378 7.77 -19.53 -6.78
CA GLY A 378 9.11 -19.80 -6.28
C GLY A 378 9.53 -18.81 -5.22
N ALA A 379 10.28 -19.29 -4.23
CA ALA A 379 10.89 -18.45 -3.21
C ALA A 379 12.38 -18.79 -3.09
N THR A 380 13.23 -17.76 -3.02
CA THR A 380 14.67 -17.94 -2.78
C THR A 380 15.11 -17.00 -1.67
N ILE A 381 15.97 -17.52 -0.80
CA ILE A 381 16.61 -16.76 0.27
C ILE A 381 18.11 -16.99 0.15
N GLY A 382 18.86 -15.91 0.09
CA GLY A 382 20.32 -15.98 -0.04
C GLY A 382 21.02 -14.80 0.62
N GLN A 383 22.33 -14.86 0.54
CA GLN A 383 23.26 -13.77 0.91
C GLN A 383 24.00 -13.31 -0.35
N LEU A 384 24.76 -12.24 -0.25
CA LEU A 384 25.66 -11.83 -1.34
C LEU A 384 26.67 -12.94 -1.62
N ASP A 385 26.84 -13.27 -2.89
CA ASP A 385 27.83 -14.24 -3.33
C ASP A 385 29.25 -13.71 -3.09
N SER A 386 30.03 -14.46 -2.33
CA SER A 386 31.41 -14.10 -1.99
C SER A 386 32.32 -14.10 -3.22
N GLU A 387 32.04 -14.91 -4.23
CA GLU A 387 32.80 -14.92 -5.48
C GLU A 387 32.52 -13.67 -6.32
N GLU A 388 31.27 -13.20 -6.37
CA GLU A 388 30.93 -11.95 -7.03
C GLU A 388 31.54 -10.75 -6.31
N VAL A 389 31.53 -10.72 -4.98
CA VAL A 389 32.21 -9.68 -4.18
C VAL A 389 33.70 -9.69 -4.46
N PHE A 390 34.34 -10.86 -4.40
CA PHE A 390 35.79 -11.02 -4.71
C PHE A 390 36.12 -10.60 -6.15
N TYR A 391 35.28 -10.95 -7.12
CA TYR A 391 35.47 -10.53 -8.50
C TYR A 391 35.51 -9.01 -8.64
N LEU A 392 34.55 -8.31 -8.01
CA LEU A 392 34.52 -6.85 -8.03
C LEU A 392 35.72 -6.23 -7.31
N GLN A 393 36.17 -6.82 -6.20
CA GLN A 393 37.41 -6.41 -5.52
C GLN A 393 38.64 -6.58 -6.41
N SER A 394 38.72 -7.65 -7.17
CA SER A 394 39.82 -7.88 -8.13
C SER A 394 39.88 -6.84 -9.26
N ARG A 395 38.78 -6.12 -9.49
CA ARG A 395 38.66 -4.99 -10.42
C ARG A 395 38.92 -3.62 -9.77
N GLY A 396 39.36 -3.61 -8.51
CA GLY A 396 39.76 -2.40 -7.78
C GLY A 396 38.69 -1.75 -6.93
N LEU A 397 37.52 -2.38 -6.74
CA LEU A 397 36.51 -1.87 -5.83
C LEU A 397 36.82 -2.30 -4.38
N SER A 398 36.53 -1.43 -3.41
CA SER A 398 36.53 -1.85 -2.00
C SER A 398 35.42 -2.86 -1.74
N GLU A 399 35.55 -3.68 -0.70
CA GLU A 399 34.54 -4.65 -0.32
C GLU A 399 33.17 -3.98 -0.11
N THR A 400 33.14 -2.86 0.62
CA THR A 400 31.91 -2.09 0.86
C THR A 400 31.26 -1.63 -0.45
N VAL A 401 32.02 -1.09 -1.39
CA VAL A 401 31.50 -0.65 -2.69
C VAL A 401 30.97 -1.84 -3.51
N ALA A 402 31.68 -2.97 -3.51
CA ALA A 402 31.27 -4.18 -4.21
C ALA A 402 29.93 -4.71 -3.65
N ARG A 403 29.82 -4.81 -2.33
CA ARG A 403 28.58 -5.25 -1.64
C ARG A 403 27.41 -4.31 -1.93
N ASN A 404 27.62 -2.98 -1.85
CA ASN A 404 26.60 -1.99 -2.16
C ASN A 404 26.10 -2.11 -3.61
N MET A 405 27.02 -2.29 -4.55
CA MET A 405 26.70 -2.43 -5.97
C MET A 405 25.84 -3.68 -6.24
N LEU A 406 26.20 -4.82 -5.64
CA LEU A 406 25.41 -6.05 -5.78
C LEU A 406 24.03 -5.93 -5.10
N THR A 407 23.98 -5.30 -3.93
CA THR A 407 22.72 -5.05 -3.22
C THR A 407 21.79 -4.12 -4.01
N TYR A 408 22.34 -3.06 -4.57
CA TYR A 408 21.62 -2.16 -5.46
C TYR A 408 21.10 -2.91 -6.70
N ALA A 409 21.94 -3.66 -7.39
CA ALA A 409 21.55 -4.43 -8.57
C ALA A 409 20.40 -5.41 -8.26
N PHE A 410 20.40 -6.00 -7.06
CA PHE A 410 19.31 -6.85 -6.62
C PHE A 410 17.98 -6.09 -6.51
N GLY A 411 17.96 -4.89 -5.92
CA GLY A 411 16.74 -4.07 -5.76
C GLY A 411 16.29 -3.40 -7.06
N ALA A 412 17.23 -3.03 -7.91
CA ALA A 412 16.98 -2.27 -9.15
C ALA A 412 15.98 -2.94 -10.09
N GLU A 413 15.92 -4.28 -10.16
CA GLU A 413 14.99 -5.00 -11.02
C GLU A 413 13.51 -4.64 -10.75
N VAL A 414 13.15 -4.30 -9.52
CA VAL A 414 11.78 -3.84 -9.17
C VAL A 414 11.63 -2.34 -9.47
N ILE A 415 12.63 -1.54 -9.11
CA ILE A 415 12.61 -0.07 -9.31
C ILE A 415 12.52 0.26 -10.81
N GLU A 416 13.19 -0.50 -11.66
CA GLU A 416 13.15 -0.35 -13.12
C GLU A 416 11.75 -0.45 -13.72
N ARG A 417 10.80 -1.11 -13.05
CA ARG A 417 9.41 -1.23 -13.48
C ARG A 417 8.57 0.04 -13.22
N ILE A 418 9.12 1.02 -12.49
CA ILE A 418 8.44 2.29 -12.23
C ILE A 418 8.53 3.17 -13.48
N PRO A 419 7.39 3.57 -14.09
CA PRO A 419 7.38 4.34 -15.33
C PRO A 419 7.63 5.85 -15.13
N VAL A 420 7.97 6.30 -13.91
CA VAL A 420 8.17 7.71 -13.53
C VAL A 420 9.64 7.94 -13.22
N ALA A 421 10.35 8.63 -14.11
CA ALA A 421 11.82 8.71 -14.12
C ALA A 421 12.37 9.45 -12.89
N SER A 422 11.76 10.55 -12.46
CA SER A 422 12.23 11.30 -11.27
C SER A 422 12.06 10.48 -9.99
N LEU A 423 10.94 9.77 -9.85
CA LEU A 423 10.67 8.90 -8.70
C LEU A 423 11.65 7.72 -8.70
N LYS A 424 11.90 7.11 -9.87
CA LYS A 424 12.87 6.02 -10.01
C LYS A 424 14.25 6.47 -9.55
N ARG A 425 14.78 7.59 -10.05
CA ARG A 425 16.07 8.15 -9.59
C ARG A 425 16.12 8.39 -8.08
N SER A 426 15.04 8.95 -7.51
CA SER A 426 14.95 9.18 -6.07
C SER A 426 15.01 7.88 -5.25
N LEU A 427 14.33 6.82 -5.70
CA LEU A 427 14.35 5.53 -5.03
C LEU A 427 15.69 4.81 -5.19
N GLU A 428 16.32 4.87 -6.36
CA GLU A 428 17.66 4.36 -6.62
C GLU A 428 18.67 4.98 -5.66
N GLN A 429 18.66 6.30 -5.53
CA GLN A 429 19.52 7.00 -4.59
C GLN A 429 19.26 6.58 -3.14
N THR A 430 17.99 6.45 -2.74
CA THR A 430 17.63 6.00 -1.39
C THR A 430 18.16 4.58 -1.11
N VAL A 431 18.06 3.68 -2.08
CA VAL A 431 18.62 2.31 -1.94
C VAL A 431 20.12 2.37 -1.76
N LEU A 432 20.84 3.14 -2.58
CA LEU A 432 22.29 3.30 -2.46
C LEU A 432 22.73 3.88 -1.12
N GLU A 433 22.03 4.91 -0.62
CA GLU A 433 22.33 5.54 0.67
C GLU A 433 22.08 4.58 1.84
N GLN A 434 20.94 3.90 1.87
CA GLN A 434 20.60 2.96 2.94
C GLN A 434 21.50 1.74 2.96
N THR A 435 21.87 1.20 1.81
CA THR A 435 22.78 0.04 1.74
C THR A 435 24.19 0.42 2.14
N SER A 436 24.65 1.63 1.83
CA SER A 436 25.96 2.14 2.26
C SER A 436 26.10 2.29 3.78
N THR A 437 25.00 2.51 4.47
CA THR A 437 24.96 2.69 5.94
C THR A 437 24.84 1.35 6.68
N GLN A 438 24.40 0.29 6.01
CA GLN A 438 24.11 -1.03 6.62
C GLN A 438 25.27 -2.04 6.52
N LEU A 439 26.28 -1.78 5.72
CA LEU A 439 27.47 -2.59 5.47
C LEU A 439 28.69 -1.99 6.14
#